data_07e062482c121442daa6b3dcdbc4f6b6
#
_entry.id   07e062482c121442daa6b3dcdbc4f6b6
#
_cell.length_a   1.000
_cell.length_b   1.000
_cell.length_c   1.000
_cell.angle_alpha   90.00
_cell.angle_beta   90.00
_cell.angle_gamma   90.00
#
_symmetry.space_group_name_H-M   'P 1'
#
loop_
_entity.id
_entity.type
_entity.pdbx_description
1 polymer ?
#
loop_
_entity_poly.entity_id
_entity_poly.type
_entity_poly.pdbx_seq_one_letter_code
_entity_poly.pdbx_strand_id
1 'polypeptide(L)'
;MQTKLADFIKNLPEGQEADAILRSCVHCGFCLATCPTYQILGNELDSPRGRIYLMKQMLEGQPITQKTQLHLDRCLTCRACETTCPSGVRYGELVDISRDIIEKQVKRDLRSVVVRYTLRKILPNTSIFGGLLKVGQSVRPFLPAILKKSIPERAKLTKVWPAARHARKMFVLDGCVQPALAPNINIASASVLDKLGISLVKAANAGCCGAVAYHLNDQQDGLNYMRRNIDAWWPSVEKKEVEAIIVTASGCGVTVKEYGHLLRHDSVYAEKAATISTLAKDISEILHAELGNLQRLFSQKPPVLKTKLSFHSPCTLQHGMQ
;
A
#
# COMPACT_ATOMS: atom_id res chain seq x y z
N MET A 1 -10.93 -7.92 -24.47
CA MET A 1 -12.25 -7.41 -24.99
C MET A 1 -12.00 -6.33 -26.02
N GLN A 2 -12.88 -6.18 -27.01
CA GLN A 2 -12.87 -4.99 -27.86
C GLN A 2 -13.43 -3.80 -27.10
N THR A 3 -12.81 -2.63 -27.26
CA THR A 3 -13.18 -1.38 -26.59
C THR A 3 -13.18 -0.25 -27.62
N LYS A 4 -14.08 0.71 -27.42
CA LYS A 4 -14.16 1.95 -28.19
C LYS A 4 -14.24 3.11 -27.19
N LEU A 5 -13.08 3.65 -26.85
CA LEU A 5 -12.98 4.74 -25.88
C LEU A 5 -13.75 5.98 -26.33
N ALA A 6 -14.42 6.62 -25.38
CA ALA A 6 -15.08 7.90 -25.58
C ALA A 6 -14.07 9.06 -25.72
N ASP A 7 -14.53 10.17 -26.31
CA ASP A 7 -13.68 11.31 -26.65
C ASP A 7 -12.96 11.96 -25.46
N PHE A 8 -13.60 11.91 -24.29
CA PHE A 8 -13.03 12.54 -23.09
C PHE A 8 -11.75 11.86 -22.56
N ILE A 9 -11.47 10.60 -22.97
CA ILE A 9 -10.37 9.80 -22.44
C ILE A 9 -9.46 9.20 -23.51
N LYS A 10 -9.93 9.06 -24.75
CA LYS A 10 -9.21 8.31 -25.81
C LYS A 10 -7.80 8.81 -26.13
N ASN A 11 -7.57 10.12 -25.96
CA ASN A 11 -6.29 10.76 -26.28
C ASN A 11 -5.40 10.96 -25.04
N LEU A 12 -5.87 10.59 -23.87
CA LEU A 12 -5.08 10.70 -22.63
C LEU A 12 -4.25 9.42 -22.42
N PRO A 13 -3.05 9.54 -21.82
CA PRO A 13 -2.21 8.38 -21.52
C PRO A 13 -2.94 7.32 -20.66
N GLU A 14 -3.73 7.76 -19.68
CA GLU A 14 -4.52 6.89 -18.81
C GLU A 14 -5.60 6.14 -19.61
N GLY A 15 -6.18 6.76 -20.63
CA GLY A 15 -7.15 6.11 -21.51
C GLY A 15 -6.51 5.03 -22.38
N GLN A 16 -5.35 5.30 -22.96
CA GLN A 16 -4.61 4.33 -23.77
C GLN A 16 -4.18 3.13 -22.92
N GLU A 17 -3.75 3.39 -21.70
CA GLU A 17 -3.39 2.34 -20.74
C GLU A 17 -4.61 1.49 -20.34
N ALA A 18 -5.72 2.14 -19.99
CA ALA A 18 -6.96 1.45 -19.68
C ALA A 18 -7.47 0.59 -20.85
N ASP A 19 -7.37 1.08 -22.10
CA ASP A 19 -7.71 0.31 -23.29
C ASP A 19 -6.83 -0.94 -23.43
N ALA A 20 -5.52 -0.80 -23.26
CA ALA A 20 -4.59 -1.92 -23.33
C ALA A 20 -4.90 -2.99 -22.27
N ILE A 21 -5.22 -2.57 -21.02
CA ILE A 21 -5.60 -3.48 -19.93
C ILE A 21 -6.94 -4.15 -20.25
N LEU A 22 -7.93 -3.42 -20.73
CA LEU A 22 -9.24 -3.98 -21.10
C LEU A 22 -9.12 -5.00 -22.22
N ARG A 23 -8.27 -4.76 -23.21
CA ARG A 23 -8.01 -5.69 -24.33
C ARG A 23 -7.35 -6.99 -23.88
N SER A 24 -6.54 -6.98 -22.84
CA SER A 24 -5.95 -8.20 -22.31
C SER A 24 -6.97 -9.12 -21.61
N CYS A 25 -8.14 -8.61 -21.18
CA CYS A 25 -9.16 -9.39 -20.50
C CYS A 25 -10.00 -10.22 -21.48
N VAL A 26 -10.01 -11.53 -21.32
CA VAL A 26 -10.82 -12.47 -22.11
C VAL A 26 -12.14 -12.91 -21.41
N HIS A 27 -12.47 -12.30 -20.28
CA HIS A 27 -13.70 -12.57 -19.50
C HIS A 27 -13.87 -14.02 -19.03
N CYS A 28 -12.80 -14.81 -18.86
CA CYS A 28 -12.86 -16.23 -18.50
C CYS A 28 -13.46 -16.50 -17.10
N GLY A 29 -13.41 -15.53 -16.17
CA GLY A 29 -13.99 -15.66 -14.84
C GLY A 29 -13.10 -16.28 -13.76
N PHE A 30 -11.84 -16.66 -14.04
CA PHE A 30 -10.93 -17.23 -13.02
C PHE A 30 -10.73 -16.32 -11.81
N CYS A 31 -10.80 -15.01 -12.00
CA CYS A 31 -10.70 -14.02 -10.95
C CYS A 31 -11.86 -14.01 -9.94
N LEU A 32 -12.99 -14.69 -10.24
CA LEU A 32 -14.17 -14.71 -9.35
C LEU A 32 -13.88 -15.53 -8.09
N ALA A 33 -13.25 -16.67 -8.23
CA ALA A 33 -12.97 -17.59 -7.13
C ALA A 33 -12.04 -17.00 -6.06
N THR A 34 -11.19 -16.06 -6.44
CA THR A 34 -10.21 -15.43 -5.54
C THR A 34 -10.67 -14.07 -4.98
N CYS A 35 -11.82 -13.55 -5.45
CA CYS A 35 -12.28 -12.22 -5.04
C CYS A 35 -13.08 -12.28 -3.73
N PRO A 36 -12.57 -11.70 -2.61
CA PRO A 36 -13.25 -11.78 -1.33
C PRO A 36 -14.60 -11.05 -1.33
N THR A 37 -14.72 -9.93 -2.05
CA THR A 37 -15.99 -9.19 -2.11
C THR A 37 -17.06 -9.96 -2.88
N TYR A 38 -16.68 -10.67 -3.93
CA TYR A 38 -17.60 -11.54 -4.66
C TYR A 38 -18.02 -12.75 -3.82
N GLN A 39 -17.07 -13.39 -3.12
CA GLN A 39 -17.35 -14.53 -2.25
C GLN A 39 -18.34 -14.20 -1.12
N ILE A 40 -18.24 -12.98 -0.57
CA ILE A 40 -19.10 -12.55 0.55
C ILE A 40 -20.46 -12.05 0.06
N LEU A 41 -20.50 -11.27 -1.03
CA LEU A 41 -21.69 -10.56 -1.46
C LEU A 41 -22.51 -11.31 -2.51
N GLY A 42 -21.93 -12.27 -3.24
CA GLY A 42 -22.59 -13.04 -4.29
C GLY A 42 -23.05 -12.23 -5.50
N ASN A 43 -22.65 -10.95 -5.60
CA ASN A 43 -23.06 -10.06 -6.68
C ASN A 43 -21.97 -9.98 -7.74
N GLU A 44 -22.32 -10.30 -9.00
CA GLU A 44 -21.39 -10.27 -10.13
C GLU A 44 -20.72 -8.89 -10.31
N LEU A 45 -21.44 -7.80 -10.08
CA LEU A 45 -20.88 -6.44 -10.18
C LEU A 45 -19.84 -6.14 -9.08
N ASP A 46 -19.78 -6.94 -8.01
CA ASP A 46 -18.74 -6.88 -6.99
C ASP A 46 -17.58 -7.84 -7.28
N SER A 47 -17.61 -8.58 -8.41
CA SER A 47 -16.51 -9.40 -8.91
C SER A 47 -15.50 -8.56 -9.72
N PRO A 48 -14.24 -9.03 -9.90
CA PRO A 48 -13.29 -8.34 -10.78
C PRO A 48 -13.79 -8.27 -12.22
N ARG A 49 -14.36 -9.35 -12.74
CA ARG A 49 -14.93 -9.41 -14.10
C ARG A 49 -16.08 -8.43 -14.28
N GLY A 50 -17.03 -8.40 -13.35
CA GLY A 50 -18.17 -7.47 -13.38
C GLY A 50 -17.71 -6.02 -13.28
N ARG A 51 -16.72 -5.72 -12.40
CA ARG A 51 -16.12 -4.38 -12.31
C ARG A 51 -15.38 -3.99 -13.59
N ILE A 52 -14.65 -4.89 -14.23
CA ILE A 52 -14.02 -4.64 -15.54
C ILE A 52 -15.08 -4.26 -16.58
N TYR A 53 -16.23 -4.91 -16.56
CA TYR A 53 -17.33 -4.57 -17.45
C TYR A 53 -17.91 -3.17 -17.17
N LEU A 54 -18.11 -2.82 -15.89
CA LEU A 54 -18.55 -1.47 -15.50
C LEU A 54 -17.53 -0.40 -15.93
N MET A 55 -16.23 -0.66 -15.71
CA MET A 55 -15.17 0.26 -16.12
C MET A 55 -15.10 0.41 -17.64
N LYS A 56 -15.27 -0.67 -18.39
CA LYS A 56 -15.38 -0.64 -19.85
C LYS A 56 -16.53 0.26 -20.31
N GLN A 57 -17.75 0.03 -19.79
CA GLN A 57 -18.92 0.84 -20.13
C GLN A 57 -18.68 2.33 -19.86
N MET A 58 -18.11 2.66 -18.72
CA MET A 58 -17.75 4.03 -18.35
C MET A 58 -16.77 4.66 -19.36
N LEU A 59 -15.70 3.94 -19.71
CA LEU A 59 -14.68 4.42 -20.65
C LEU A 59 -15.18 4.53 -22.09
N GLU A 60 -16.25 3.82 -22.41
CA GLU A 60 -16.99 3.93 -23.69
C GLU A 60 -18.08 5.02 -23.69
N GLY A 61 -18.19 5.81 -22.60
CA GLY A 61 -19.08 6.95 -22.51
C GLY A 61 -20.49 6.64 -22.03
N GLN A 62 -20.75 5.43 -21.49
CA GLN A 62 -22.02 5.14 -20.86
C GLN A 62 -22.20 5.93 -19.55
N PRO A 63 -23.42 6.31 -19.19
CA PRO A 63 -23.68 7.08 -17.98
C PRO A 63 -23.16 6.40 -16.71
N ILE A 64 -22.40 7.13 -15.91
CA ILE A 64 -21.87 6.66 -14.63
C ILE A 64 -22.86 6.99 -13.53
N THR A 65 -23.13 5.99 -12.69
CA THR A 65 -24.12 6.11 -11.61
C THR A 65 -23.47 5.92 -10.22
N GLN A 66 -24.18 6.31 -9.18
CA GLN A 66 -23.77 6.00 -7.80
C GLN A 66 -23.63 4.49 -7.55
N LYS A 67 -24.39 3.65 -8.29
CA LYS A 67 -24.24 2.18 -8.21
C LYS A 67 -22.87 1.74 -8.76
N THR A 68 -22.46 2.32 -9.89
CA THR A 68 -21.10 2.06 -10.44
C THR A 68 -20.04 2.45 -9.42
N GLN A 69 -20.15 3.65 -8.82
CA GLN A 69 -19.25 4.11 -7.77
C GLN A 69 -19.21 3.16 -6.58
N LEU A 70 -20.38 2.69 -6.10
CA LEU A 70 -20.49 1.76 -4.98
C LEU A 70 -19.74 0.44 -5.24
N HIS A 71 -19.90 -0.17 -6.42
CA HIS A 71 -19.25 -1.43 -6.75
C HIS A 71 -17.73 -1.28 -6.87
N LEU A 72 -17.23 -0.17 -7.41
CA LEU A 72 -15.79 0.10 -7.46
C LEU A 72 -15.21 0.46 -6.08
N ASP A 73 -15.95 1.18 -5.24
CA ASP A 73 -15.52 1.49 -3.86
C ASP A 73 -15.40 0.25 -2.98
N ARG A 74 -16.22 -0.78 -3.21
CA ARG A 74 -16.17 -2.05 -2.50
C ARG A 74 -14.94 -2.91 -2.82
N CYS A 75 -14.19 -2.58 -3.88
CA CYS A 75 -12.96 -3.29 -4.17
C CYS A 75 -11.90 -3.03 -3.10
N LEU A 76 -11.36 -4.10 -2.50
CA LEU A 76 -10.35 -4.03 -1.45
C LEU A 76 -8.93 -3.81 -1.98
N THR A 77 -8.73 -3.70 -3.30
CA THR A 77 -7.41 -3.60 -3.95
C THR A 77 -6.41 -4.68 -3.50
N CYS A 78 -6.90 -5.85 -3.16
CA CYS A 78 -6.11 -6.97 -2.65
C CYS A 78 -5.27 -7.68 -3.72
N ARG A 79 -5.54 -7.44 -5.02
CA ARG A 79 -4.84 -7.98 -6.20
C ARG A 79 -4.85 -9.50 -6.38
N ALA A 80 -5.61 -10.23 -5.58
CA ALA A 80 -5.75 -11.68 -5.74
C ALA A 80 -6.26 -12.08 -7.15
N CYS A 81 -7.03 -11.18 -7.79
CA CYS A 81 -7.49 -11.36 -9.15
C CYS A 81 -6.40 -11.23 -10.22
N GLU A 82 -5.31 -10.49 -9.93
CA GLU A 82 -4.17 -10.33 -10.85
C GLU A 82 -3.32 -11.60 -10.86
N THR A 83 -2.96 -12.11 -9.68
CA THR A 83 -2.13 -13.32 -9.56
C THR A 83 -2.79 -14.56 -10.09
N THR A 84 -4.13 -14.59 -10.11
CA THR A 84 -4.91 -15.70 -10.66
C THR A 84 -5.18 -15.57 -12.16
N CYS A 85 -4.94 -14.39 -12.75
CA CYS A 85 -5.30 -14.10 -14.12
C CYS A 85 -4.31 -14.71 -15.12
N PRO A 86 -4.71 -15.68 -15.97
CA PRO A 86 -3.80 -16.26 -16.97
C PRO A 86 -3.46 -15.28 -18.12
N SER A 87 -4.26 -14.21 -18.27
CA SER A 87 -4.05 -13.17 -19.27
C SER A 87 -3.29 -11.95 -18.75
N GLY A 88 -2.83 -11.96 -17.49
CA GLY A 88 -2.03 -10.90 -16.92
C GLY A 88 -2.72 -9.54 -16.85
N VAL A 89 -4.03 -9.50 -16.59
CA VAL A 89 -4.80 -8.24 -16.49
C VAL A 89 -4.33 -7.44 -15.29
N ARG A 90 -3.79 -6.25 -15.51
CA ARG A 90 -3.36 -5.29 -14.47
C ARG A 90 -4.57 -4.56 -13.88
N TYR A 91 -5.36 -5.29 -13.11
CA TYR A 91 -6.64 -4.83 -12.59
C TYR A 91 -6.50 -3.62 -11.64
N GLY A 92 -5.44 -3.59 -10.81
CA GLY A 92 -5.17 -2.49 -9.87
C GLY A 92 -5.05 -1.15 -10.57
N GLU A 93 -4.29 -1.10 -11.67
CA GLU A 93 -4.12 0.11 -12.47
C GLU A 93 -5.45 0.55 -13.10
N LEU A 94 -6.21 -0.39 -13.66
CA LEU A 94 -7.50 -0.09 -14.27
C LEU A 94 -8.52 0.46 -13.25
N VAL A 95 -8.56 -0.09 -12.03
CA VAL A 95 -9.48 0.39 -10.99
C VAL A 95 -9.07 1.76 -10.45
N ASP A 96 -7.78 2.07 -10.38
CA ASP A 96 -7.29 3.37 -9.93
C ASP A 96 -7.60 4.48 -10.95
N ILE A 97 -7.38 4.22 -12.26
CA ILE A 97 -7.81 5.11 -13.34
C ILE A 97 -9.33 5.34 -13.29
N SER A 98 -10.08 4.27 -13.11
CA SER A 98 -11.54 4.32 -13.11
C SER A 98 -12.12 5.06 -11.92
N ARG A 99 -11.53 4.90 -10.74
CA ARG A 99 -11.93 5.62 -9.52
C ARG A 99 -11.69 7.12 -9.63
N ASP A 100 -10.61 7.54 -10.26
CA ASP A 100 -10.34 8.96 -10.50
C ASP A 100 -11.41 9.60 -11.42
N ILE A 101 -11.76 8.90 -12.50
CA ILE A 101 -12.81 9.37 -13.42
C ILE A 101 -14.16 9.47 -12.71
N ILE A 102 -14.54 8.44 -11.94
CA ILE A 102 -15.83 8.43 -11.22
C ILE A 102 -15.90 9.54 -10.19
N GLU A 103 -14.81 9.80 -9.46
CA GLU A 103 -14.78 10.85 -8.44
C GLU A 103 -15.03 12.23 -9.04
N LYS A 104 -14.60 12.47 -10.28
CA LYS A 104 -14.81 13.73 -11.00
C LYS A 104 -16.24 13.86 -11.56
N GLN A 105 -16.94 12.76 -11.82
CA GLN A 105 -18.23 12.76 -12.50
C GLN A 105 -19.43 12.48 -11.57
N VAL A 106 -19.23 11.70 -10.50
CA VAL A 106 -20.32 11.30 -9.59
C VAL A 106 -20.12 11.95 -8.22
N LYS A 107 -21.06 12.80 -7.83
CA LYS A 107 -21.02 13.45 -6.52
C LYS A 107 -21.28 12.46 -5.40
N ARG A 108 -20.43 12.51 -4.38
CA ARG A 108 -20.61 11.74 -3.14
C ARG A 108 -21.55 12.45 -2.17
N ASP A 109 -22.16 11.68 -1.29
CA ASP A 109 -22.86 12.24 -0.13
C ASP A 109 -21.89 13.01 0.79
N LEU A 110 -22.41 14.01 1.47
CA LEU A 110 -21.63 14.93 2.31
C LEU A 110 -20.84 14.18 3.42
N ARG A 111 -21.45 13.15 4.02
CA ARG A 111 -20.81 12.33 5.05
C ARG A 111 -19.56 11.63 4.50
N SER A 112 -19.66 10.99 3.35
CA SER A 112 -18.50 10.35 2.68
C SER A 112 -17.40 11.36 2.37
N VAL A 113 -17.75 12.55 1.88
CA VAL A 113 -16.78 13.61 1.60
C VAL A 113 -16.02 14.00 2.87
N VAL A 114 -16.74 14.28 3.96
CA VAL A 114 -16.13 14.69 5.25
C VAL A 114 -15.24 13.58 5.80
N VAL A 115 -15.70 12.33 5.82
CA VAL A 115 -14.91 11.19 6.31
C VAL A 115 -13.63 11.01 5.49
N ARG A 116 -13.72 10.99 4.16
CA ARG A 116 -12.55 10.84 3.27
C ARG A 116 -11.57 11.99 3.45
N TYR A 117 -12.06 13.23 3.50
CA TYR A 117 -11.22 14.40 3.75
C TYR A 117 -10.48 14.30 5.08
N THR A 118 -11.19 13.96 6.14
CA THR A 118 -10.62 13.81 7.49
C THR A 118 -9.55 12.72 7.52
N LEU A 119 -9.82 11.57 6.93
CA LEU A 119 -8.85 10.47 6.85
C LEU A 119 -7.59 10.88 6.08
N ARG A 120 -7.73 11.56 4.94
CA ARG A 120 -6.59 12.04 4.12
C ARG A 120 -5.73 13.07 4.86
N LYS A 121 -6.31 13.87 5.75
CA LYS A 121 -5.55 14.92 6.48
C LYS A 121 -4.98 14.42 7.82
N ILE A 122 -5.65 13.49 8.49
CA ILE A 122 -5.21 12.98 9.79
C ILE A 122 -4.20 11.83 9.63
N LEU A 123 -4.55 10.78 8.87
CA LEU A 123 -3.75 9.56 8.83
C LEU A 123 -2.32 9.76 8.29
N PRO A 124 -2.09 10.51 7.20
CA PRO A 124 -0.75 10.71 6.68
C PRO A 124 0.16 11.55 7.58
N ASN A 125 -0.42 12.31 8.50
CA ASN A 125 0.33 13.16 9.41
C ASN A 125 0.59 12.45 10.75
N THR A 126 1.78 11.90 10.90
CA THR A 126 2.17 11.13 12.10
C THR A 126 2.02 11.91 13.40
N SER A 127 2.28 13.21 13.38
CA SER A 127 2.16 14.07 14.58
C SER A 127 0.70 14.29 14.98
N ILE A 128 -0.18 14.59 14.02
CA ILE A 128 -1.62 14.78 14.28
C ILE A 128 -2.22 13.44 14.72
N PHE A 129 -2.00 12.37 13.95
CA PHE A 129 -2.51 11.06 14.30
C PHE A 129 -2.02 10.57 15.66
N GLY A 130 -0.72 10.69 15.93
CA GLY A 130 -0.12 10.30 17.21
C GLY A 130 -0.64 11.13 18.38
N GLY A 131 -0.86 12.44 18.18
CA GLY A 131 -1.47 13.33 19.18
C GLY A 131 -2.91 12.93 19.52
N LEU A 132 -3.74 12.72 18.49
CA LEU A 132 -5.13 12.27 18.68
C LEU A 132 -5.20 10.89 19.33
N LEU A 133 -4.32 9.96 18.94
CA LEU A 133 -4.24 8.65 19.56
C LEU A 133 -3.88 8.75 21.07
N LYS A 134 -2.90 9.57 21.41
CA LYS A 134 -2.53 9.80 22.84
C LYS A 134 -3.69 10.35 23.64
N VAL A 135 -4.42 11.33 23.12
CA VAL A 135 -5.63 11.86 23.75
C VAL A 135 -6.67 10.75 23.93
N GLY A 136 -6.97 9.99 22.88
CA GLY A 136 -7.87 8.85 22.96
C GLY A 136 -7.44 7.81 24.02
N GLN A 137 -6.15 7.48 24.09
CA GLN A 137 -5.58 6.56 25.07
C GLN A 137 -5.69 7.11 26.51
N SER A 138 -5.56 8.41 26.72
CA SER A 138 -5.69 9.03 28.04
C SER A 138 -7.12 9.00 28.57
N VAL A 139 -8.11 9.18 27.70
CA VAL A 139 -9.53 9.12 28.09
C VAL A 139 -10.09 7.70 28.09
N ARG A 140 -9.37 6.72 27.52
CA ARG A 140 -9.81 5.33 27.39
C ARG A 140 -10.32 4.69 28.71
N PRO A 141 -9.70 4.90 29.90
CA PRO A 141 -10.20 4.34 31.15
C PRO A 141 -11.64 4.71 31.47
N PHE A 142 -12.07 5.89 31.06
CA PHE A 142 -13.39 6.46 31.34
C PHE A 142 -14.46 6.11 30.31
N LEU A 143 -14.08 5.43 29.20
CA LEU A 143 -15.00 5.12 28.12
C LEU A 143 -15.79 3.83 28.38
N PRO A 144 -17.01 3.71 27.83
CA PRO A 144 -17.76 2.44 27.80
C PRO A 144 -16.98 1.33 27.09
N ALA A 145 -17.24 0.07 27.46
CA ALA A 145 -16.51 -1.10 26.95
C ALA A 145 -16.46 -1.20 25.40
N ILE A 146 -17.54 -0.79 24.73
CA ILE A 146 -17.63 -0.79 23.25
C ILE A 146 -16.58 0.17 22.66
N LEU A 147 -16.46 1.39 23.19
CA LEU A 147 -15.50 2.39 22.70
C LEU A 147 -14.06 2.06 23.11
N LYS A 148 -13.85 1.44 24.27
CA LYS A 148 -12.53 0.93 24.70
C LYS A 148 -11.92 -0.03 23.70
N LYS A 149 -12.73 -0.89 23.06
CA LYS A 149 -12.25 -1.84 22.05
C LYS A 149 -11.71 -1.17 20.79
N SER A 150 -12.20 0.03 20.45
CA SER A 150 -11.78 0.77 19.26
C SER A 150 -10.50 1.59 19.48
N ILE A 151 -10.08 1.80 20.74
CA ILE A 151 -8.88 2.56 21.07
C ILE A 151 -7.83 1.59 21.62
N PRO A 152 -6.74 1.32 20.88
CA PRO A 152 -5.69 0.41 21.35
C PRO A 152 -4.98 0.96 22.59
N GLU A 153 -4.49 0.06 23.44
CA GLU A 153 -3.64 0.43 24.57
C GLU A 153 -2.32 1.03 24.10
N ARG A 154 -1.71 1.82 24.97
CA ARG A 154 -0.39 2.39 24.67
C ARG A 154 0.64 1.28 24.55
N ALA A 155 1.30 1.20 23.42
CA ALA A 155 2.38 0.25 23.20
C ALA A 155 3.55 0.57 24.14
N LYS A 156 3.98 -0.44 24.92
CA LYS A 156 5.22 -0.36 25.70
C LYS A 156 6.39 -0.64 24.76
N LEU A 157 7.38 0.25 24.73
CA LEU A 157 8.61 -0.01 23.98
C LEU A 157 9.39 -1.15 24.64
N THR A 158 9.68 -2.19 23.87
CA THR A 158 10.36 -3.39 24.37
C THR A 158 11.87 -3.32 24.23
N LYS A 159 12.37 -2.50 23.28
CA LYS A 159 13.79 -2.34 22.96
C LYS A 159 14.07 -0.91 22.52
N VAL A 160 15.36 -0.55 22.52
CA VAL A 160 15.87 0.69 21.93
C VAL A 160 16.29 0.40 20.48
N TRP A 161 16.17 1.40 19.62
CA TRP A 161 16.63 1.32 18.24
C TRP A 161 18.17 1.15 18.22
N PRO A 162 18.71 0.15 17.52
CA PRO A 162 20.18 -0.05 17.45
C PRO A 162 20.87 1.13 16.75
N ALA A 163 22.07 1.48 17.22
CA ALA A 163 22.89 2.47 16.56
C ALA A 163 23.36 1.96 15.18
N ALA A 164 23.48 2.87 14.21
CA ALA A 164 24.00 2.55 12.89
C ALA A 164 25.53 2.34 12.96
N ARG A 165 25.97 1.08 12.98
CA ARG A 165 27.38 0.69 13.19
C ARG A 165 27.94 -0.25 12.10
N HIS A 166 27.08 -0.74 11.21
CA HIS A 166 27.50 -1.66 10.16
C HIS A 166 27.72 -0.94 8.84
N ALA A 167 28.61 -1.48 8.00
CA ALA A 167 28.86 -0.95 6.66
C ALA A 167 27.61 -1.12 5.76
N ARG A 168 26.93 -2.27 5.90
CA ARG A 168 25.66 -2.50 5.21
C ARG A 168 24.55 -1.67 5.84
N LYS A 169 23.88 -0.87 5.04
CA LYS A 169 22.79 0.01 5.49
C LYS A 169 21.56 -0.19 4.63
N MET A 170 20.40 -0.13 5.25
CA MET A 170 19.11 -0.12 4.58
C MET A 170 18.24 0.97 5.20
N PHE A 171 17.41 1.62 4.38
CA PHE A 171 16.38 2.50 4.91
C PHE A 171 15.16 1.72 5.38
N VAL A 172 14.41 2.30 6.33
CA VAL A 172 13.06 1.85 6.66
C VAL A 172 12.06 2.96 6.36
N LEU A 173 10.94 2.60 5.75
CA LEU A 173 9.78 3.46 5.71
C LEU A 173 9.04 3.32 7.05
N ASP A 174 9.14 4.35 7.89
CA ASP A 174 8.45 4.35 9.19
C ASP A 174 6.91 4.37 9.03
N GLY A 175 6.44 4.93 7.90
CA GLY A 175 5.02 5.08 7.61
C GLY A 175 4.37 6.22 8.39
N CYS A 176 3.04 6.26 8.36
CA CYS A 176 2.27 7.35 8.98
C CYS A 176 1.63 6.95 10.32
N VAL A 177 1.05 5.76 10.39
CA VAL A 177 0.27 5.27 11.54
C VAL A 177 1.09 4.35 12.44
N GLN A 178 1.95 3.55 11.85
CA GLN A 178 2.72 2.50 12.53
C GLN A 178 3.62 3.02 13.67
N PRO A 179 4.32 4.16 13.55
CA PRO A 179 5.13 4.68 14.66
C PRO A 179 4.34 4.96 15.93
N ALA A 180 3.06 5.30 15.79
CA ALA A 180 2.19 5.59 16.93
C ALA A 180 1.47 4.34 17.47
N LEU A 181 1.01 3.45 16.57
CA LEU A 181 0.23 2.25 16.95
C LEU A 181 1.09 1.06 17.33
N ALA A 182 2.15 0.80 16.58
CA ALA A 182 2.94 -0.43 16.71
C ALA A 182 4.45 -0.17 16.50
N PRO A 183 5.07 0.73 17.29
CA PRO A 183 6.48 1.13 17.13
C PRO A 183 7.45 -0.06 17.26
N ASN A 184 7.06 -1.09 18.01
CA ASN A 184 7.89 -2.28 18.22
C ASN A 184 8.16 -3.10 16.97
N ILE A 185 7.34 -2.98 15.91
CA ILE A 185 7.56 -3.72 14.65
C ILE A 185 8.87 -3.27 14.01
N ASN A 186 9.06 -1.97 13.79
CA ASN A 186 10.28 -1.44 13.18
C ASN A 186 11.49 -1.59 14.12
N ILE A 187 11.30 -1.49 15.43
CA ILE A 187 12.36 -1.72 16.42
C ILE A 187 12.82 -3.18 16.40
N ALA A 188 11.89 -4.12 16.28
CA ALA A 188 12.22 -5.54 16.17
C ALA A 188 12.96 -5.85 14.86
N SER A 189 12.48 -5.30 13.74
CA SER A 189 13.15 -5.41 12.45
C SER A 189 14.58 -4.87 12.49
N ALA A 190 14.78 -3.67 13.06
CA ALA A 190 16.11 -3.10 13.25
C ALA A 190 16.99 -3.98 14.14
N SER A 191 16.44 -4.55 15.21
CA SER A 191 17.19 -5.43 16.12
C SER A 191 17.60 -6.76 15.48
N VAL A 192 16.79 -7.31 14.59
CA VAL A 192 17.12 -8.54 13.84
C VAL A 192 18.20 -8.25 12.81
N LEU A 193 18.04 -7.17 12.04
CA LEU A 193 18.99 -6.77 11.01
C LEU A 193 20.35 -6.37 11.59
N ASP A 194 20.37 -5.72 12.75
CA ASP A 194 21.61 -5.42 13.48
C ASP A 194 22.42 -6.70 13.81
N LYS A 195 21.75 -7.79 14.19
CA LYS A 195 22.40 -9.09 14.41
C LYS A 195 22.90 -9.76 13.13
N LEU A 196 22.34 -9.37 11.99
CA LEU A 196 22.76 -9.84 10.66
C LEU A 196 23.85 -8.94 10.05
N GLY A 197 24.35 -7.95 10.78
CA GLY A 197 25.39 -7.04 10.29
C GLY A 197 24.83 -5.93 9.37
N ILE A 198 23.54 -5.60 9.50
CA ILE A 198 22.87 -4.59 8.69
C ILE A 198 22.31 -3.49 9.61
N SER A 199 22.67 -2.25 9.35
CA SER A 199 22.11 -1.09 10.05
C SER A 199 20.84 -0.63 9.36
N LEU A 200 19.69 -0.73 10.04
CA LEU A 200 18.44 -0.16 9.58
C LEU A 200 18.36 1.29 10.02
N VAL A 201 18.24 2.22 9.08
CA VAL A 201 18.26 3.65 9.35
C VAL A 201 16.98 4.34 8.85
N LYS A 202 16.61 5.44 9.49
CA LYS A 202 15.48 6.27 9.10
C LYS A 202 15.99 7.45 8.28
N ALA A 203 15.39 7.70 7.12
CA ALA A 203 15.67 8.92 6.37
C ALA A 203 14.89 10.08 6.98
N ALA A 204 15.56 11.20 7.22
CA ALA A 204 14.88 12.43 7.62
C ALA A 204 13.88 12.84 6.53
N ASN A 205 12.71 13.33 6.94
CA ASN A 205 11.60 13.77 6.07
C ASN A 205 10.86 12.65 5.29
N ALA A 206 11.27 11.39 5.32
CA ALA A 206 10.44 10.29 4.86
C ALA A 206 9.24 10.07 5.81
N GLY A 207 8.13 9.60 5.26
CA GLY A 207 6.92 9.43 6.09
C GLY A 207 5.84 8.59 5.42
N CYS A 208 4.63 9.11 5.25
CA CYS A 208 3.53 8.39 4.59
C CYS A 208 3.91 7.96 3.17
N CYS A 209 3.57 6.72 2.80
CA CYS A 209 3.78 6.19 1.45
C CYS A 209 2.90 6.85 0.37
N GLY A 210 1.86 7.61 0.75
CA GLY A 210 0.92 8.24 -0.17
C GLY A 210 -0.35 7.42 -0.44
N ALA A 211 -0.40 6.13 -0.11
CA ALA A 211 -1.51 5.23 -0.42
C ALA A 211 -2.87 5.76 0.04
N VAL A 212 -2.96 6.29 1.25
CA VAL A 212 -4.24 6.78 1.81
C VAL A 212 -4.83 7.91 0.97
N ALA A 213 -4.02 8.91 0.62
CA ALA A 213 -4.48 10.01 -0.21
C ALA A 213 -4.83 9.50 -1.61
N TYR A 214 -3.97 8.70 -2.22
CA TYR A 214 -4.14 8.17 -3.57
C TYR A 214 -5.43 7.34 -3.71
N HIS A 215 -5.64 6.35 -2.85
CA HIS A 215 -6.81 5.46 -2.91
C HIS A 215 -8.12 6.10 -2.39
N LEU A 216 -8.02 7.21 -1.66
CA LEU A 216 -9.18 8.04 -1.31
C LEU A 216 -9.44 9.16 -2.33
N ASN A 217 -8.89 9.01 -3.55
CA ASN A 217 -9.11 9.85 -4.72
C ASN A 217 -8.59 11.30 -4.58
N ASP A 218 -7.47 11.46 -3.88
CA ASP A 218 -6.63 12.66 -3.92
C ASP A 218 -5.26 12.26 -4.46
N GLN A 219 -5.25 11.88 -5.75
CA GLN A 219 -4.06 11.32 -6.39
C GLN A 219 -2.90 12.31 -6.33
N GLN A 220 -3.16 13.60 -6.55
CA GLN A 220 -2.12 14.62 -6.52
C GLN A 220 -1.43 14.72 -5.15
N ASP A 221 -2.21 14.70 -4.06
CA ASP A 221 -1.64 14.69 -2.69
C ASP A 221 -0.88 13.38 -2.44
N GLY A 222 -1.39 12.25 -2.95
CA GLY A 222 -0.70 10.96 -2.93
C GLY A 222 0.67 11.02 -3.61
N LEU A 223 0.73 11.55 -4.83
CA LEU A 223 1.97 11.73 -5.58
C LEU A 223 2.96 12.67 -4.87
N ASN A 224 2.47 13.71 -4.19
CA ASN A 224 3.32 14.61 -3.41
C ASN A 224 3.99 13.89 -2.22
N TYR A 225 3.28 12.97 -1.55
CA TYR A 225 3.90 12.11 -0.52
C TYR A 225 4.98 11.20 -1.11
N MET A 226 4.77 10.65 -2.31
CA MET A 226 5.74 9.82 -3.01
C MET A 226 7.00 10.62 -3.36
N ARG A 227 6.86 11.80 -3.96
CA ARG A 227 7.98 12.72 -4.27
C ARG A 227 8.79 13.05 -3.03
N ARG A 228 8.13 13.41 -1.93
CA ARG A 228 8.79 13.70 -0.65
C ARG A 228 9.62 12.52 -0.14
N ASN A 229 9.13 11.30 -0.25
CA ASN A 229 9.87 10.12 0.15
C ASN A 229 11.07 9.87 -0.77
N ILE A 230 10.89 10.05 -2.08
CA ILE A 230 11.99 9.96 -3.05
C ILE A 230 13.08 10.97 -2.72
N ASP A 231 12.72 12.24 -2.49
CA ASP A 231 13.68 13.30 -2.12
C ASP A 231 14.44 12.96 -0.83
N ALA A 232 13.76 12.34 0.15
CA ALA A 232 14.39 11.94 1.40
C ALA A 232 15.40 10.78 1.24
N TRP A 233 15.17 9.88 0.31
CA TRP A 233 16.00 8.69 0.10
C TRP A 233 17.09 8.90 -0.97
N TRP A 234 16.81 9.71 -1.98
CA TRP A 234 17.62 9.85 -3.18
C TRP A 234 19.10 10.17 -2.91
N PRO A 235 19.46 11.09 -2.00
CA PRO A 235 20.87 11.44 -1.77
C PRO A 235 21.75 10.25 -1.39
N SER A 236 21.21 9.29 -0.61
CA SER A 236 21.94 8.08 -0.24
C SER A 236 21.82 6.96 -1.27
N VAL A 237 20.69 6.90 -2.00
CA VAL A 237 20.51 5.94 -3.10
C VAL A 237 21.46 6.24 -4.26
N GLU A 238 21.56 7.50 -4.67
CA GLU A 238 22.45 7.95 -5.74
C GLU A 238 23.92 7.63 -5.44
N LYS A 239 24.32 7.78 -4.18
CA LYS A 239 25.68 7.42 -3.69
C LYS A 239 25.85 5.94 -3.42
N LYS A 240 24.84 5.11 -3.61
CA LYS A 240 24.84 3.67 -3.29
C LYS A 240 25.20 3.36 -1.83
N GLU A 241 24.84 4.24 -0.90
CA GLU A 241 25.08 4.07 0.53
C GLU A 241 24.09 3.11 1.21
N VAL A 242 23.00 2.77 0.53
CA VAL A 242 21.94 1.88 1.03
C VAL A 242 21.60 0.79 0.02
N GLU A 243 21.36 -0.42 0.52
CA GLU A 243 21.10 -1.61 -0.30
C GLU A 243 19.61 -1.78 -0.63
N ALA A 244 18.70 -1.32 0.25
CA ALA A 244 17.26 -1.47 0.10
C ALA A 244 16.49 -0.43 0.92
N ILE A 245 15.20 -0.30 0.61
CA ILE A 245 14.21 0.45 1.39
C ILE A 245 13.21 -0.57 1.95
N ILE A 246 13.31 -0.83 3.25
CA ILE A 246 12.49 -1.84 3.92
C ILE A 246 11.14 -1.26 4.29
N VAL A 247 10.11 -2.03 3.99
CA VAL A 247 8.74 -1.74 4.40
C VAL A 247 8.22 -2.92 5.21
N THR A 248 7.69 -2.64 6.40
CA THR A 248 7.15 -3.64 7.31
C THR A 248 5.62 -3.68 7.32
N ALA A 249 5.00 -2.87 6.47
CA ALA A 249 3.56 -2.82 6.25
C ALA A 249 3.28 -3.04 4.76
N SER A 250 2.84 -4.24 4.38
CA SER A 250 2.73 -4.68 2.98
C SER A 250 1.90 -3.75 2.08
N GLY A 251 0.84 -3.12 2.60
CA GLY A 251 0.08 -2.12 1.85
C GLY A 251 0.91 -0.89 1.47
N CYS A 252 1.78 -0.41 2.36
CA CYS A 252 2.76 0.62 2.03
C CYS A 252 3.83 0.11 1.06
N GLY A 253 4.25 -1.17 1.23
CA GLY A 253 5.24 -1.81 0.37
C GLY A 253 4.82 -1.86 -1.09
N VAL A 254 3.60 -2.32 -1.35
CA VAL A 254 3.01 -2.31 -2.70
C VAL A 254 3.06 -0.91 -3.30
N THR A 255 2.61 0.10 -2.53
CA THR A 255 2.59 1.48 -3.02
C THR A 255 3.99 1.98 -3.37
N VAL A 256 5.02 1.69 -2.55
CA VAL A 256 6.40 2.10 -2.85
C VAL A 256 6.95 1.37 -4.08
N LYS A 257 6.64 0.08 -4.24
CA LYS A 257 6.98 -0.67 -5.47
C LYS A 257 6.32 -0.09 -6.72
N GLU A 258 5.20 0.61 -6.57
CA GLU A 258 4.46 1.24 -7.67
C GLU A 258 4.89 2.69 -7.96
N TYR A 259 5.77 3.30 -7.17
CA TYR A 259 6.21 4.67 -7.42
C TYR A 259 6.70 4.88 -8.86
N GLY A 260 7.47 3.93 -9.42
CA GLY A 260 7.94 3.98 -10.80
C GLY A 260 6.82 4.03 -11.82
N HIS A 261 5.74 3.26 -11.61
CA HIS A 261 4.56 3.29 -12.47
C HIS A 261 3.74 4.58 -12.25
N LEU A 262 3.48 4.96 -11.01
CA LEU A 262 2.63 6.10 -10.66
C LEU A 262 3.24 7.44 -11.06
N LEU A 263 4.57 7.56 -11.05
CA LEU A 263 5.32 8.76 -11.41
C LEU A 263 5.96 8.68 -12.81
N ARG A 264 5.60 7.70 -13.65
CA ARG A 264 6.23 7.45 -14.95
C ARG A 264 6.15 8.63 -15.94
N HIS A 265 5.17 9.51 -15.76
CA HIS A 265 4.98 10.72 -16.58
C HIS A 265 5.52 12.00 -15.92
N ASP A 266 6.14 11.87 -14.75
CA ASP A 266 6.76 12.99 -14.06
C ASP A 266 8.17 13.22 -14.59
N SER A 267 8.40 14.37 -15.23
CA SER A 267 9.67 14.68 -15.89
C SER A 267 10.88 14.74 -14.94
N VAL A 268 10.65 14.93 -13.64
CA VAL A 268 11.71 15.05 -12.62
C VAL A 268 11.89 13.75 -11.83
N TYR A 269 10.81 13.01 -11.62
CA TYR A 269 10.80 11.89 -10.68
C TYR A 269 10.72 10.51 -11.33
N ALA A 270 10.41 10.38 -12.63
CA ALA A 270 10.19 9.07 -13.27
C ALA A 270 11.35 8.08 -13.05
N GLU A 271 12.59 8.48 -13.37
CA GLU A 271 13.77 7.62 -13.21
C GLU A 271 14.09 7.30 -11.75
N LYS A 272 13.99 8.33 -10.90
CA LYS A 272 14.20 8.16 -9.44
C LYS A 272 13.17 7.21 -8.85
N ALA A 273 11.91 7.39 -9.21
CA ALA A 273 10.82 6.55 -8.76
C ALA A 273 10.99 5.09 -9.19
N ALA A 274 11.40 4.84 -10.45
CA ALA A 274 11.69 3.50 -10.93
C ALA A 274 12.83 2.84 -10.13
N THR A 275 13.89 3.58 -9.83
CA THR A 275 14.99 3.10 -8.99
C THR A 275 14.51 2.78 -7.56
N ILE A 276 13.75 3.67 -6.92
CA ILE A 276 13.19 3.47 -5.58
C ILE A 276 12.28 2.23 -5.54
N SER A 277 11.45 2.03 -6.58
CA SER A 277 10.58 0.85 -6.68
C SER A 277 11.36 -0.46 -6.68
N THR A 278 12.51 -0.52 -7.34
CA THR A 278 13.36 -1.73 -7.36
C THR A 278 14.04 -1.99 -6.01
N LEU A 279 14.35 -0.94 -5.25
CA LEU A 279 14.95 -1.02 -3.92
C LEU A 279 13.94 -1.31 -2.80
N ALA A 280 12.64 -1.15 -3.08
CA ALA A 280 11.59 -1.41 -2.10
C ALA A 280 11.45 -2.92 -1.85
N LYS A 281 11.62 -3.33 -0.58
CA LYS A 281 11.55 -4.72 -0.14
C LYS A 281 10.70 -4.86 1.12
N ASP A 282 9.90 -5.92 1.17
CA ASP A 282 9.34 -6.35 2.46
C ASP A 282 10.45 -6.91 3.35
N ILE A 283 10.28 -6.77 4.66
CA ILE A 283 11.25 -7.34 5.61
C ILE A 283 11.42 -8.85 5.40
N SER A 284 10.38 -9.58 4.99
CA SER A 284 10.45 -11.01 4.71
C SER A 284 11.36 -11.35 3.52
N GLU A 285 11.41 -10.51 2.48
CA GLU A 285 12.31 -10.66 1.34
C GLU A 285 13.78 -10.59 1.79
N ILE A 286 14.10 -9.62 2.67
CA ILE A 286 15.45 -9.48 3.22
C ILE A 286 15.81 -10.64 4.14
N LEU A 287 14.89 -11.05 5.01
CA LEU A 287 15.12 -12.20 5.90
C LEU A 287 15.30 -13.51 5.12
N HIS A 288 14.60 -13.66 4.01
CA HIS A 288 14.78 -14.80 3.12
C HIS A 288 16.18 -14.77 2.46
N ALA A 289 16.61 -13.62 1.97
CA ALA A 289 17.95 -13.46 1.39
C ALA A 289 19.08 -13.74 2.43
N GLU A 290 18.82 -13.46 3.71
CA GLU A 290 19.74 -13.67 4.83
C GLU A 290 19.53 -15.03 5.55
N LEU A 291 18.79 -15.97 4.96
CA LEU A 291 18.39 -17.21 5.61
C LEU A 291 19.58 -18.01 6.18
N GLY A 292 20.69 -18.11 5.43
CA GLY A 292 21.88 -18.81 5.89
C GLY A 292 22.52 -18.16 7.13
N ASN A 293 22.51 -16.82 7.22
CA ASN A 293 23.00 -16.08 8.38
C ASN A 293 22.06 -16.26 9.58
N LEU A 294 20.74 -16.25 9.34
CA LEU A 294 19.73 -16.52 10.38
C LEU A 294 19.87 -17.92 10.95
N GLN A 295 20.05 -18.94 10.13
CA GLN A 295 20.25 -20.32 10.56
C GLN A 295 21.49 -20.46 11.45
N ARG A 296 22.61 -19.81 11.09
CA ARG A 296 23.81 -19.79 11.93
C ARG A 296 23.56 -19.12 13.30
N LEU A 297 22.83 -18.01 13.34
CA LEU A 297 22.47 -17.35 14.61
C LEU A 297 21.59 -18.24 15.50
N PHE A 298 20.61 -18.93 14.90
CA PHE A 298 19.74 -19.84 15.66
C PHE A 298 20.46 -21.10 16.12
N SER A 299 21.43 -21.61 15.40
CA SER A 299 22.26 -22.75 15.83
C SER A 299 23.10 -22.41 17.06
N GLN A 300 23.58 -21.15 17.15
CA GLN A 300 24.34 -20.68 18.30
C GLN A 300 23.48 -20.39 19.53
N LYS A 301 22.25 -19.91 19.32
CA LYS A 301 21.26 -19.61 20.38
C LYS A 301 19.89 -20.02 19.92
N PRO A 302 19.51 -21.31 20.08
CA PRO A 302 18.20 -21.76 19.66
C PRO A 302 17.10 -20.98 20.39
N PRO A 303 16.06 -20.52 19.67
CA PRO A 303 14.98 -19.78 20.28
C PRO A 303 14.18 -20.73 21.20
N VAL A 304 14.02 -20.34 22.44
CA VAL A 304 13.12 -21.04 23.38
C VAL A 304 11.70 -20.55 23.17
N LEU A 305 11.10 -20.91 22.04
CA LEU A 305 9.69 -20.62 21.77
C LEU A 305 8.84 -21.77 22.35
N LYS A 306 8.16 -21.49 23.46
CA LYS A 306 7.14 -22.39 24.04
C LYS A 306 5.74 -22.15 23.45
N THR A 307 5.57 -21.13 22.62
CA THR A 307 4.27 -20.69 22.09
C THR A 307 4.11 -21.10 20.64
N LYS A 308 2.96 -21.66 20.28
CA LYS A 308 2.58 -21.90 18.89
C LYS A 308 2.23 -20.55 18.25
N LEU A 309 2.78 -20.30 17.07
CA LEU A 309 2.49 -19.10 16.28
C LEU A 309 1.74 -19.51 15.02
N SER A 310 0.73 -18.73 14.65
CA SER A 310 0.08 -18.83 13.34
C SER A 310 0.45 -17.60 12.52
N PHE A 311 0.81 -17.80 11.25
CA PHE A 311 1.09 -16.73 10.31
C PHE A 311 0.03 -16.76 9.21
N HIS A 312 -0.57 -15.60 8.95
CA HIS A 312 -1.45 -15.37 7.81
C HIS A 312 -0.82 -14.31 6.92
N SER A 313 -0.48 -14.67 5.67
CA SER A 313 0.06 -13.71 4.72
C SER A 313 -1.01 -12.70 4.32
N PRO A 314 -0.80 -11.39 4.54
CA PRO A 314 -1.73 -10.37 4.06
C PRO A 314 -1.84 -10.42 2.52
N CYS A 315 -3.04 -10.13 1.99
CA CYS A 315 -3.26 -10.14 0.54
C CYS A 315 -2.27 -9.24 -0.22
N THR A 316 -1.95 -8.08 0.33
CA THR A 316 -0.96 -7.15 -0.26
C THR A 316 0.45 -7.73 -0.26
N LEU A 317 0.84 -8.50 0.74
CA LEU A 317 2.12 -9.21 0.72
C LEU A 317 2.11 -10.33 -0.30
N GLN A 318 1.04 -11.12 -0.32
CA GLN A 318 0.92 -12.32 -1.16
C GLN A 318 0.76 -11.99 -2.65
N HIS A 319 0.04 -10.91 -2.98
CA HIS A 319 -0.39 -10.61 -4.35
C HIS A 319 0.17 -9.29 -4.90
N GLY A 320 0.62 -8.39 -4.05
CA GLY A 320 1.05 -7.06 -4.45
C GLY A 320 2.56 -6.82 -4.36
N MET A 321 3.27 -7.58 -3.50
CA MET A 321 4.72 -7.42 -3.29
C MET A 321 5.57 -8.35 -4.18
N GLN A 322 4.96 -9.05 -5.11
CA GLN A 322 5.62 -9.99 -6.04
C GLN A 322 6.71 -9.32 -6.88
#